data_e9cf66ad4b7449acc57b554206169fcf
#
_entry.id   e9cf66ad4b7449acc57b554206169fcf
#
_cell.length_a   1.000
_cell.length_b   1.000
_cell.length_c   1.000
_cell.angle_alpha   90.00
_cell.angle_beta   90.00
_cell.angle_gamma   90.00
#
_symmetry.space_group_name_H-M   'P 1'
#
loop_
_entity.id
_entity.type
_entity.pdbx_description
1 polymer ?
#
loop_
_entity_poly.entity_id
_entity_poly.type
_entity_poly.pdbx_seq_one_letter_code
_entity_poly.pdbx_strand_id
1 'polypeptide(L)'
;MPRFLRPFAPSLILALFVLCHTRAPAAFAAQPSPRPNILVIVADDLGYADLGLHGGREIPTPHLDALARAGTRFTSGYVSAPYCSPSRAGFLTGRYQTKFGHEFNPHVGDEATLGLPLAERTIADHLRAAGYATGLIGKWHQGFNAAHHPQSRGFDDYFGFLVGAHNFALRREAAPKFGTANSQNLIYRGREVQPLDGFATTVFTDEAIAFTERHAAQPWFLYLAYNAVHTPLEIDPAVAARVPAAVTDPARRGYLALLLGLDDSIGRLRAHLEKTSRTKDTLIVFFSDNGGAGRKPFFAYNTGVNTPFRGDKGQVLEGGIRVPFFATWPGRIPAGRTFDHPVIALDVLPTALAAAGAPIPAGLDGVNLLPHLVSATSLPAAPHADLFWRFGPQRAVRRGQWKLADWRDFEAKTQSGWQLFDLAADPGESRDLAAQHPALVRELSAAWEKWNAANTSPVWRGTPNEDPAGNPPGDPKASKKK
;
A
#
# COMPACT_ATOMS: atom_id res chain seq x y z
N MET A 1 41.63 107.99 -28.85
CA MET A 1 42.21 106.63 -28.93
C MET A 1 41.37 105.65 -28.18
N PRO A 2 40.61 104.77 -28.79
CA PRO A 2 39.73 103.85 -28.08
C PRO A 2 40.45 102.52 -27.85
N ARG A 3 40.26 101.96 -26.67
CA ARG A 3 40.67 100.59 -26.24
C ARG A 3 39.58 99.62 -26.53
N PHE A 4 39.88 98.56 -27.30
CA PHE A 4 39.00 97.43 -27.56
C PHE A 4 38.92 96.45 -26.37
N LEU A 5 37.78 96.24 -25.86
CA LEU A 5 37.43 95.16 -24.99
C LEU A 5 37.04 93.89 -25.73
N ARG A 6 37.71 92.81 -25.51
CA ARG A 6 37.38 91.51 -26.03
C ARG A 6 36.38 90.81 -25.03
N PRO A 7 35.37 90.10 -25.53
CA PRO A 7 34.43 89.36 -24.67
C PRO A 7 34.99 87.96 -24.29
N PHE A 8 34.83 87.64 -23.06
CA PHE A 8 35.07 86.31 -22.55
C PHE A 8 33.96 85.33 -22.93
N ALA A 9 34.28 84.12 -23.50
CA ALA A 9 33.34 83.02 -23.75
C ALA A 9 33.21 82.13 -22.52
N PRO A 10 32.03 81.71 -22.12
CA PRO A 10 31.88 80.77 -21.03
C PRO A 10 32.14 79.34 -21.51
N SER A 11 33.04 78.62 -20.88
CA SER A 11 33.28 77.19 -21.07
C SER A 11 32.15 76.35 -20.52
N LEU A 12 31.45 75.63 -21.36
CA LEU A 12 30.40 74.69 -20.99
C LEU A 12 31.06 73.39 -20.53
N ILE A 13 31.03 73.12 -19.21
CA ILE A 13 31.48 71.84 -18.64
C ILE A 13 30.32 70.85 -18.77
N LEU A 14 30.47 69.88 -19.75
CA LEU A 14 29.54 68.77 -19.94
C LEU A 14 29.83 67.68 -18.92
N ALA A 15 29.02 67.62 -17.85
CA ALA A 15 29.12 66.55 -16.85
C ALA A 15 28.49 65.29 -17.42
N LEU A 16 29.31 64.28 -17.77
CA LEU A 16 28.88 62.95 -18.20
C LEU A 16 28.42 62.15 -16.99
N PHE A 17 27.12 62.06 -16.73
CA PHE A 17 26.55 61.12 -15.80
C PHE A 17 26.61 59.69 -16.38
N VAL A 18 27.60 58.90 -15.95
CA VAL A 18 27.64 57.46 -16.19
C VAL A 18 26.61 56.80 -15.27
N LEU A 19 25.40 56.47 -15.79
CA LEU A 19 24.45 55.64 -15.10
C LEU A 19 25.00 54.19 -15.02
N CYS A 20 25.62 53.87 -13.88
CA CYS A 20 25.93 52.49 -13.54
C CYS A 20 24.64 51.75 -13.25
N HIS A 21 24.06 51.08 -14.28
CA HIS A 21 22.99 50.12 -14.07
C HIS A 21 23.56 48.87 -13.39
N THR A 22 23.51 48.82 -12.07
CA THR A 22 23.69 47.57 -11.31
C THR A 22 22.51 46.66 -11.64
N ARG A 23 22.69 45.77 -12.60
CA ARG A 23 21.77 44.64 -12.80
C ARG A 23 21.85 43.81 -11.50
N ALA A 24 20.78 43.82 -10.70
CA ALA A 24 20.60 42.86 -9.67
C ALA A 24 20.66 41.43 -10.30
N PRO A 25 21.39 40.48 -9.71
CA PRO A 25 21.39 39.13 -10.23
C PRO A 25 19.95 38.65 -10.21
N ALA A 26 19.41 38.25 -11.38
CA ALA A 26 18.13 37.57 -11.45
C ALA A 26 18.22 36.37 -10.54
N ALA A 27 17.40 36.37 -9.49
CA ALA A 27 17.24 35.20 -8.67
C ALA A 27 16.82 34.07 -9.60
N PHE A 28 17.71 33.12 -9.83
CA PHE A 28 17.35 31.85 -10.46
C PHE A 28 16.23 31.26 -9.61
N ALA A 29 14.99 31.41 -10.05
CA ALA A 29 13.90 30.63 -9.51
C ALA A 29 14.34 29.17 -9.64
N ALA A 30 14.56 28.51 -8.52
CA ALA A 30 14.91 27.09 -8.52
C ALA A 30 13.86 26.38 -9.37
N GLN A 31 14.31 25.77 -10.45
CA GLN A 31 13.42 24.94 -11.28
C GLN A 31 12.77 23.94 -10.34
N PRO A 32 11.43 23.83 -10.32
CA PRO A 32 10.79 22.84 -9.47
C PRO A 32 11.41 21.48 -9.80
N SER A 33 11.92 20.81 -8.75
CA SER A 33 12.42 19.43 -8.91
C SER A 33 11.41 18.63 -9.71
N PRO A 34 11.82 17.86 -10.70
CA PRO A 34 10.87 17.07 -11.48
C PRO A 34 10.05 16.20 -10.51
N ARG A 35 8.73 16.18 -10.74
CA ARG A 35 7.81 15.38 -9.91
C ARG A 35 8.22 13.91 -9.98
N PRO A 36 8.34 13.20 -8.84
CA PRO A 36 8.80 11.82 -8.86
C PRO A 36 7.78 10.88 -9.49
N ASN A 37 8.24 9.78 -10.03
CA ASN A 37 7.41 8.62 -10.24
C ASN A 37 7.02 8.01 -8.89
N ILE A 38 5.88 7.36 -8.83
CA ILE A 38 5.36 6.73 -7.62
C ILE A 38 5.03 5.27 -7.94
N LEU A 39 5.72 4.35 -7.29
CA LEU A 39 5.53 2.92 -7.41
C LEU A 39 5.06 2.36 -6.08
N VAL A 40 3.83 1.82 -6.04
CA VAL A 40 3.32 1.09 -4.88
C VAL A 40 3.26 -0.39 -5.24
N ILE A 41 4.04 -1.20 -4.53
CA ILE A 41 4.11 -2.64 -4.71
C ILE A 41 3.41 -3.31 -3.53
N VAL A 42 2.42 -4.12 -3.83
CA VAL A 42 1.68 -4.87 -2.82
C VAL A 42 1.81 -6.36 -3.08
N ALA A 43 2.32 -7.09 -2.10
CA ALA A 43 2.29 -8.55 -2.07
C ALA A 43 0.97 -9.03 -1.45
N ASP A 44 0.56 -10.24 -1.79
CA ASP A 44 -0.70 -10.85 -1.36
C ASP A 44 -0.40 -11.96 -0.34
N ASP A 45 -0.89 -11.82 0.90
CA ASP A 45 -0.70 -12.79 1.99
C ASP A 45 0.76 -13.07 2.38
N LEU A 46 1.66 -12.10 2.29
CA LEU A 46 3.07 -12.28 2.62
C LEU A 46 3.27 -12.25 4.14
N GLY A 47 3.77 -13.35 4.71
CA GLY A 47 4.08 -13.43 6.13
C GLY A 47 5.25 -12.53 6.55
N TYR A 48 5.17 -11.96 7.75
CA TYR A 48 6.17 -11.00 8.25
C TYR A 48 7.58 -11.61 8.32
N ALA A 49 7.71 -12.84 8.85
CA ALA A 49 8.99 -13.50 9.05
C ALA A 49 9.49 -14.26 7.83
N ASP A 50 8.84 -14.16 6.68
CA ASP A 50 9.27 -14.85 5.47
C ASP A 50 10.39 -14.10 4.71
N LEU A 51 10.58 -12.80 5.00
CA LEU A 51 11.69 -12.01 4.42
C LEU A 51 12.96 -12.12 5.25
N GLY A 52 14.11 -12.17 4.58
CA GLY A 52 15.43 -12.22 5.22
C GLY A 52 15.65 -11.06 6.21
N LEU A 53 15.21 -9.84 5.85
CA LEU A 53 15.31 -8.65 6.72
C LEU A 53 14.47 -8.73 8.01
N HIS A 54 13.50 -9.64 8.08
CA HIS A 54 12.66 -9.90 9.25
C HIS A 54 12.97 -11.23 9.93
N GLY A 55 14.05 -11.92 9.52
CA GLY A 55 14.53 -13.15 10.14
C GLY A 55 14.19 -14.43 9.38
N GLY A 56 13.62 -14.36 8.19
CA GLY A 56 13.42 -15.50 7.30
C GLY A 56 14.73 -16.16 6.93
N ARG A 57 14.81 -17.51 7.08
CA ARG A 57 16.05 -18.26 6.90
C ARG A 57 15.94 -19.42 5.91
N GLU A 58 14.74 -19.77 5.50
CA GLU A 58 14.52 -20.93 4.63
C GLU A 58 14.95 -20.67 3.18
N ILE A 59 14.76 -19.42 2.71
CA ILE A 59 15.24 -18.94 1.43
C ILE A 59 15.79 -17.52 1.56
N PRO A 60 16.76 -17.11 0.73
CA PRO A 60 17.19 -15.72 0.65
C PRO A 60 16.17 -14.86 -0.10
N THR A 61 15.99 -13.60 0.34
CA THR A 61 15.19 -12.58 -0.35
C THR A 61 16.03 -11.33 -0.65
N PRO A 62 17.15 -11.47 -1.40
CA PRO A 62 18.16 -10.42 -1.50
C PRO A 62 17.66 -9.14 -2.15
N HIS A 63 16.69 -9.21 -3.07
CA HIS A 63 16.20 -8.05 -3.80
C HIS A 63 15.18 -7.25 -3.00
N LEU A 64 14.26 -7.92 -2.27
CA LEU A 64 13.35 -7.30 -1.32
C LEU A 64 14.13 -6.68 -0.15
N ASP A 65 15.09 -7.42 0.40
CA ASP A 65 15.97 -6.94 1.47
C ASP A 65 16.79 -5.70 1.04
N ALA A 66 17.32 -5.72 -0.19
CA ALA A 66 18.07 -4.59 -0.72
C ALA A 66 17.17 -3.38 -1.00
N LEU A 67 15.92 -3.58 -1.45
CA LEU A 67 14.94 -2.52 -1.62
C LEU A 67 14.63 -1.86 -0.26
N ALA A 68 14.40 -2.64 0.78
CA ALA A 68 14.16 -2.14 2.13
C ALA A 68 15.37 -1.37 2.69
N ARG A 69 16.59 -1.90 2.50
CA ARG A 69 17.83 -1.23 2.93
C ARG A 69 18.13 0.06 2.17
N ALA A 70 17.60 0.22 0.96
CA ALA A 70 17.76 1.46 0.18
C ALA A 70 16.91 2.65 0.73
N GLY A 71 16.11 2.44 1.77
CA GLY A 71 15.26 3.47 2.37
C GLY A 71 14.98 3.24 3.86
N THR A 72 13.71 3.37 4.23
CA THR A 72 13.21 3.20 5.60
C THR A 72 12.37 1.94 5.72
N ARG A 73 12.72 1.05 6.65
CA ARG A 73 11.91 -0.07 7.09
C ARG A 73 11.04 0.37 8.27
N PHE A 74 9.74 0.09 8.20
CA PHE A 74 8.81 0.33 9.30
C PHE A 74 8.70 -0.95 10.14
N THR A 75 9.12 -0.90 11.39
CA THR A 75 8.98 -2.06 12.30
C THR A 75 7.56 -2.22 12.79
N SER A 76 6.78 -1.14 12.77
CA SER A 76 5.36 -1.08 13.13
C SER A 76 4.52 -0.62 11.95
N GLY A 77 4.65 -1.31 10.80
CA GLY A 77 3.87 -1.07 9.59
C GLY A 77 2.58 -1.90 9.58
N TYR A 78 1.44 -1.23 9.46
CA TYR A 78 0.12 -1.84 9.55
C TYR A 78 -0.69 -1.70 8.27
N VAL A 79 -1.68 -2.59 8.14
CA VAL A 79 -2.79 -2.46 7.19
C VAL A 79 -4.10 -2.23 7.96
N SER A 80 -5.11 -1.64 7.30
CA SER A 80 -6.35 -1.22 7.96
C SER A 80 -7.37 -2.33 8.17
N ALA A 81 -7.14 -3.51 7.57
CA ALA A 81 -7.93 -4.71 7.78
C ALA A 81 -7.05 -5.95 7.65
N PRO A 82 -7.35 -7.06 8.35
CA PRO A 82 -6.60 -8.30 8.24
C PRO A 82 -6.95 -9.13 6.99
N TYR A 83 -7.50 -8.50 5.95
CA TYR A 83 -8.06 -9.19 4.78
C TYR A 83 -7.90 -8.38 3.50
N CYS A 84 -7.75 -9.08 2.35
CA CYS A 84 -7.32 -8.50 1.07
C CYS A 84 -8.13 -7.28 0.62
N SER A 85 -9.43 -7.46 0.26
CA SER A 85 -10.22 -6.39 -0.36
C SER A 85 -10.41 -5.19 0.56
N PRO A 86 -10.80 -5.32 1.84
CA PRO A 86 -10.95 -4.18 2.73
C PRO A 86 -9.64 -3.45 3.01
N SER A 87 -8.51 -4.16 3.15
CA SER A 87 -7.20 -3.53 3.30
C SER A 87 -6.82 -2.71 2.06
N ARG A 88 -7.04 -3.27 0.85
CA ARG A 88 -6.80 -2.57 -0.42
C ARG A 88 -7.72 -1.36 -0.58
N ALA A 89 -9.00 -1.45 -0.17
CA ALA A 89 -9.94 -0.33 -0.16
C ALA A 89 -9.42 0.82 0.72
N GLY A 90 -8.94 0.51 1.93
CA GLY A 90 -8.34 1.48 2.84
C GLY A 90 -7.13 2.17 2.21
N PHE A 91 -6.15 1.42 1.72
CA PHE A 91 -4.96 1.95 1.04
C PHE A 91 -5.32 2.87 -0.13
N LEU A 92 -6.22 2.41 -1.02
CA LEU A 92 -6.61 3.15 -2.21
C LEU A 92 -7.27 4.49 -1.91
N THR A 93 -8.00 4.59 -0.80
CA THR A 93 -8.76 5.78 -0.42
C THR A 93 -8.09 6.65 0.65
N GLY A 94 -7.07 6.13 1.35
CA GLY A 94 -6.46 6.81 2.51
C GLY A 94 -7.42 6.96 3.70
N ARG A 95 -8.51 6.16 3.73
CA ARG A 95 -9.57 6.20 4.74
C ARG A 95 -9.84 4.81 5.29
N TYR A 96 -10.22 4.73 6.54
CA TYR A 96 -10.70 3.46 7.07
C TYR A 96 -11.89 2.95 6.24
N GLN A 97 -11.76 1.76 5.68
CA GLN A 97 -12.77 1.13 4.83
C GLN A 97 -14.10 0.88 5.55
N THR A 98 -14.09 0.82 6.88
CA THR A 98 -15.29 0.72 7.71
C THR A 98 -16.16 1.99 7.67
N LYS A 99 -15.61 3.15 7.33
CA LYS A 99 -16.36 4.39 7.16
C LYS A 99 -17.34 4.37 5.98
N PHE A 100 -17.07 3.52 5.00
CA PHE A 100 -17.92 3.34 3.83
C PHE A 100 -18.41 1.89 3.65
N GLY A 101 -18.29 1.05 4.70
CA GLY A 101 -18.88 -0.28 4.78
C GLY A 101 -18.21 -1.36 3.94
N HIS A 102 -17.00 -1.15 3.44
CA HIS A 102 -16.22 -2.16 2.72
C HIS A 102 -15.42 -3.01 3.72
N GLU A 103 -16.09 -3.84 4.50
CA GLU A 103 -15.48 -4.57 5.61
C GLU A 103 -15.03 -6.00 5.24
N PHE A 104 -15.66 -6.60 4.23
CA PHE A 104 -15.39 -7.96 3.78
C PHE A 104 -15.01 -8.01 2.29
N ASN A 105 -14.58 -9.18 1.82
CA ASN A 105 -14.36 -9.38 0.40
C ASN A 105 -15.69 -9.35 -0.37
N PRO A 106 -15.77 -8.69 -1.54
CA PRO A 106 -16.95 -8.76 -2.39
C PRO A 106 -17.10 -10.17 -3.00
N HIS A 107 -18.31 -10.71 -2.99
CA HIS A 107 -18.60 -12.02 -3.55
C HIS A 107 -18.84 -11.94 -5.06
N VAL A 108 -18.34 -12.94 -5.79
CA VAL A 108 -18.67 -13.13 -7.20
C VAL A 108 -20.11 -13.68 -7.27
N GLY A 109 -21.02 -12.93 -7.88
CA GLY A 109 -22.45 -13.31 -7.99
C GLY A 109 -23.42 -12.17 -7.73
N ASP A 110 -23.12 -11.27 -6.80
CA ASP A 110 -23.86 -10.02 -6.58
C ASP A 110 -23.19 -8.84 -7.31
N GLU A 111 -22.85 -9.04 -8.56
CA GLU A 111 -21.89 -8.23 -9.34
C GLU A 111 -22.27 -6.76 -9.52
N ALA A 112 -23.57 -6.43 -9.43
CA ALA A 112 -24.04 -5.08 -9.76
C ALA A 112 -23.74 -4.02 -8.68
N THR A 113 -23.48 -4.43 -7.42
CA THR A 113 -23.43 -3.50 -6.29
C THR A 113 -22.21 -3.66 -5.39
N LEU A 114 -21.47 -4.78 -5.46
CA LEU A 114 -20.37 -5.07 -4.57
C LEU A 114 -19.04 -4.54 -5.09
N GLY A 115 -18.38 -3.74 -4.28
CA GLY A 115 -17.05 -3.21 -4.57
C GLY A 115 -16.77 -1.91 -3.83
N LEU A 116 -15.65 -1.28 -4.13
CA LEU A 116 -15.29 0.01 -3.57
C LEU A 116 -16.36 1.06 -3.93
N PRO A 117 -17.09 1.67 -2.97
CA PRO A 117 -18.17 2.58 -3.27
C PRO A 117 -17.76 3.67 -4.27
N LEU A 118 -18.62 3.95 -5.25
CA LEU A 118 -18.29 4.86 -6.36
C LEU A 118 -18.05 6.30 -5.93
N ALA A 119 -18.55 6.67 -4.74
CA ALA A 119 -18.32 8.00 -4.14
C ALA A 119 -16.88 8.16 -3.60
N GLU A 120 -16.20 7.07 -3.29
CA GLU A 120 -14.82 7.12 -2.78
C GLU A 120 -13.84 7.37 -3.93
N ARG A 121 -12.99 8.36 -3.78
CA ARG A 121 -11.92 8.63 -4.73
C ARG A 121 -10.67 7.85 -4.36
N THR A 122 -10.03 7.28 -5.36
CA THR A 122 -8.79 6.51 -5.19
C THR A 122 -7.55 7.39 -5.29
N ILE A 123 -6.41 6.87 -4.82
CA ILE A 123 -5.08 7.47 -5.06
C ILE A 123 -4.84 7.73 -6.55
N ALA A 124 -5.32 6.84 -7.44
CA ALA A 124 -5.21 7.02 -8.90
C ALA A 124 -6.04 8.20 -9.39
N ASP A 125 -7.29 8.39 -8.91
CA ASP A 125 -8.11 9.56 -9.24
C ASP A 125 -7.42 10.87 -8.88
N HIS A 126 -6.77 10.92 -7.72
CA HIS A 126 -6.07 12.12 -7.27
C HIS A 126 -4.79 12.38 -8.05
N LEU A 127 -3.97 11.36 -8.29
CA LEU A 127 -2.71 11.50 -9.03
C LEU A 127 -2.97 11.77 -10.52
N ARG A 128 -3.99 11.17 -11.14
CA ARG A 128 -4.42 11.51 -12.50
C ARG A 128 -4.83 12.97 -12.61
N ALA A 129 -5.61 13.47 -11.65
CA ALA A 129 -5.98 14.89 -11.57
C ALA A 129 -4.75 15.82 -11.40
N ALA A 130 -3.66 15.30 -10.81
CA ALA A 130 -2.39 15.99 -10.70
C ALA A 130 -1.49 15.85 -11.96
N GLY A 131 -1.98 15.19 -13.04
CA GLY A 131 -1.28 15.03 -14.31
C GLY A 131 -0.27 13.88 -14.34
N TYR A 132 -0.48 12.85 -13.54
CA TYR A 132 0.25 11.58 -13.62
C TYR A 132 -0.40 10.63 -14.62
N ALA A 133 0.39 9.89 -15.39
CA ALA A 133 -0.09 8.67 -16.01
C ALA A 133 -0.31 7.61 -14.91
N THR A 134 -1.46 6.95 -14.89
CA THR A 134 -1.84 6.05 -13.81
C THR A 134 -2.03 4.63 -14.30
N GLY A 135 -1.34 3.67 -13.68
CA GLY A 135 -1.43 2.25 -14.05
C GLY A 135 -1.72 1.35 -12.86
N LEU A 136 -2.49 0.29 -13.11
CA LEU A 136 -2.64 -0.83 -12.24
C LEU A 136 -2.25 -2.11 -12.97
N ILE A 137 -1.33 -2.88 -12.38
CA ILE A 137 -0.90 -4.18 -12.89
C ILE A 137 -1.06 -5.24 -11.81
N GLY A 138 -1.79 -6.31 -12.11
CA GLY A 138 -2.09 -7.43 -11.22
C GLY A 138 -3.50 -7.40 -10.62
N LYS A 139 -3.61 -7.72 -9.33
CA LYS A 139 -4.85 -7.94 -8.59
C LYS A 139 -5.59 -6.63 -8.29
N TRP A 140 -6.87 -6.55 -8.66
CA TRP A 140 -7.76 -5.44 -8.31
C TRP A 140 -8.56 -5.67 -7.02
N HIS A 141 -9.46 -6.63 -7.02
CA HIS A 141 -10.29 -7.07 -5.89
C HIS A 141 -11.17 -5.96 -5.26
N GLN A 142 -11.61 -4.97 -6.05
CA GLN A 142 -12.44 -3.85 -5.59
C GLN A 142 -13.77 -3.74 -6.34
N GLY A 143 -14.29 -4.89 -6.79
CA GLY A 143 -15.52 -5.03 -7.57
C GLY A 143 -15.26 -5.47 -9.01
N PHE A 144 -16.28 -6.07 -9.63
CA PHE A 144 -16.12 -6.87 -10.85
C PHE A 144 -16.88 -6.29 -12.04
N ASN A 145 -17.79 -5.32 -11.81
CA ASN A 145 -18.60 -4.72 -12.88
C ASN A 145 -17.90 -3.52 -13.55
N ALA A 146 -18.49 -3.01 -14.62
CA ALA A 146 -17.91 -1.92 -15.41
C ALA A 146 -17.69 -0.62 -14.63
N ALA A 147 -18.53 -0.31 -13.63
CA ALA A 147 -18.40 0.90 -12.81
C ALA A 147 -17.24 0.78 -11.80
N HIS A 148 -16.96 -0.44 -11.32
CA HIS A 148 -15.88 -0.73 -10.38
C HIS A 148 -14.57 -1.11 -11.09
N HIS A 149 -14.57 -1.23 -12.42
CA HIS A 149 -13.37 -1.55 -13.20
C HIS A 149 -12.25 -0.52 -12.94
N PRO A 150 -10.97 -0.90 -12.84
CA PRO A 150 -9.85 0.01 -12.57
C PRO A 150 -9.85 1.29 -13.40
N GLN A 151 -10.14 1.18 -14.72
CA GLN A 151 -10.20 2.35 -15.59
C GLN A 151 -11.39 3.28 -15.31
N SER A 152 -12.41 2.82 -14.60
CA SER A 152 -13.49 3.68 -14.05
C SER A 152 -13.14 4.26 -12.69
N ARG A 153 -12.01 3.86 -12.11
CA ARG A 153 -11.57 4.22 -10.76
C ARG A 153 -10.19 4.89 -10.76
N GLY A 154 -9.91 5.68 -11.79
CA GLY A 154 -8.76 6.57 -11.88
C GLY A 154 -7.53 6.02 -12.57
N PHE A 155 -7.48 4.76 -12.97
CA PHE A 155 -6.35 4.18 -13.70
C PHE A 155 -6.52 4.34 -15.22
N ASP A 156 -5.52 4.90 -15.89
CA ASP A 156 -5.47 5.01 -17.35
C ASP A 156 -5.16 3.65 -17.99
N ASP A 157 -4.13 2.96 -17.47
CA ASP A 157 -3.72 1.63 -17.88
C ASP A 157 -4.14 0.58 -16.85
N TYR A 158 -4.65 -0.54 -17.36
CA TYR A 158 -4.93 -1.72 -16.53
C TYR A 158 -4.46 -2.99 -17.22
N PHE A 159 -3.74 -3.84 -16.48
CA PHE A 159 -3.37 -5.17 -16.89
C PHE A 159 -3.38 -6.12 -15.70
N GLY A 160 -4.27 -7.11 -15.67
CA GLY A 160 -4.37 -8.02 -14.53
C GLY A 160 -5.74 -8.69 -14.41
N PHE A 161 -6.13 -9.03 -13.20
CA PHE A 161 -7.37 -9.74 -12.90
C PHE A 161 -8.20 -8.99 -11.84
N LEU A 162 -9.54 -9.16 -11.93
CA LEU A 162 -10.48 -8.39 -11.12
C LEU A 162 -10.78 -9.03 -9.76
N VAL A 163 -10.64 -10.36 -9.65
CA VAL A 163 -11.06 -11.19 -8.51
C VAL A 163 -10.01 -11.27 -7.39
N GLY A 164 -10.35 -12.00 -6.31
CA GLY A 164 -9.50 -12.11 -5.12
C GLY A 164 -8.31 -13.06 -5.27
N ALA A 165 -8.36 -14.02 -6.18
CA ALA A 165 -7.33 -15.01 -6.44
C ALA A 165 -7.26 -15.33 -7.93
N HIS A 166 -6.09 -15.76 -8.40
CA HIS A 166 -5.84 -16.14 -9.78
C HIS A 166 -4.76 -17.21 -9.83
N ASN A 167 -4.84 -18.10 -10.82
CA ASN A 167 -3.79 -19.06 -11.11
C ASN A 167 -2.48 -18.35 -11.49
N PHE A 168 -1.37 -18.93 -11.10
CA PHE A 168 -0.04 -18.38 -11.48
C PHE A 168 0.40 -18.87 -12.86
N ALA A 169 0.11 -20.14 -13.18
CA ALA A 169 0.32 -20.68 -14.51
C ALA A 169 -0.77 -20.17 -15.46
N LEU A 170 -0.45 -19.13 -16.23
CA LEU A 170 -1.33 -18.58 -17.25
C LEU A 170 -1.33 -19.51 -18.45
N ARG A 171 -2.51 -19.85 -18.94
CA ARG A 171 -2.69 -20.70 -20.11
C ARG A 171 -3.62 -20.03 -21.10
N ARG A 172 -3.22 -20.04 -22.35
CA ARG A 172 -4.01 -19.54 -23.48
C ARG A 172 -5.21 -20.45 -23.74
N GLU A 173 -6.22 -20.38 -22.89
CA GLU A 173 -7.49 -21.05 -23.11
C GLU A 173 -8.46 -20.14 -23.87
N ALA A 174 -9.47 -20.75 -24.54
CA ALA A 174 -10.54 -19.98 -25.16
C ALA A 174 -11.21 -19.12 -24.09
N ALA A 175 -11.19 -17.82 -24.28
CA ALA A 175 -11.66 -16.85 -23.28
C ALA A 175 -13.13 -17.09 -22.96
N PRO A 176 -13.51 -17.44 -21.72
CA PRO A 176 -14.91 -17.45 -21.31
C PRO A 176 -15.45 -16.02 -21.37
N LYS A 177 -16.75 -15.88 -21.57
CA LYS A 177 -17.40 -14.56 -21.56
C LYS A 177 -17.31 -13.95 -20.17
N PHE A 178 -17.08 -12.63 -20.11
CA PHE A 178 -17.15 -11.85 -18.89
C PHE A 178 -18.48 -12.13 -18.14
N GLY A 179 -18.41 -12.32 -16.81
CA GLY A 179 -19.59 -12.59 -15.98
C GLY A 179 -20.02 -14.06 -15.93
N THR A 180 -19.22 -14.99 -16.46
CA THR A 180 -19.45 -16.44 -16.29
C THR A 180 -18.63 -16.99 -15.12
N ALA A 181 -19.00 -18.19 -14.60
CA ALA A 181 -18.29 -18.85 -13.51
C ALA A 181 -16.78 -19.07 -13.77
N ASN A 182 -16.37 -19.10 -15.05
CA ASN A 182 -14.98 -19.24 -15.46
C ASN A 182 -14.25 -17.90 -15.65
N SER A 183 -14.93 -16.75 -15.44
CA SER A 183 -14.30 -15.42 -15.54
C SER A 183 -13.26 -15.13 -14.45
N GLN A 184 -13.17 -15.97 -13.44
CA GLN A 184 -12.22 -15.85 -12.33
C GLN A 184 -10.75 -16.00 -12.74
N ASN A 185 -10.48 -16.69 -13.86
CA ASN A 185 -9.13 -16.95 -14.37
C ASN A 185 -8.81 -16.13 -15.64
N LEU A 186 -9.37 -14.92 -15.75
CA LEU A 186 -9.12 -14.04 -16.89
C LEU A 186 -8.13 -12.95 -16.55
N ILE A 187 -7.14 -12.79 -17.44
CA ILE A 187 -6.30 -11.61 -17.47
C ILE A 187 -6.88 -10.62 -18.48
N TYR A 188 -6.90 -9.36 -18.09
CA TYR A 188 -7.39 -8.24 -18.91
C TYR A 188 -6.25 -7.28 -19.25
N ARG A 189 -6.29 -6.72 -20.47
CA ARG A 189 -5.59 -5.49 -20.83
C ARG A 189 -6.66 -4.42 -21.09
N GLY A 190 -6.72 -3.44 -20.23
CA GLY A 190 -7.89 -2.56 -20.21
C GLY A 190 -9.14 -3.38 -19.94
N ARG A 191 -10.11 -3.34 -20.85
CA ARG A 191 -11.38 -4.12 -20.74
C ARG A 191 -11.40 -5.38 -21.60
N GLU A 192 -10.32 -5.66 -22.31
CA GLU A 192 -10.21 -6.79 -23.21
C GLU A 192 -9.50 -7.96 -22.56
N VAL A 193 -10.08 -9.17 -22.72
CA VAL A 193 -9.47 -10.40 -22.23
C VAL A 193 -8.21 -10.71 -23.05
N GLN A 194 -7.14 -11.04 -22.35
CA GLN A 194 -5.86 -11.40 -22.95
C GLN A 194 -5.59 -12.90 -22.77
N PRO A 195 -5.62 -13.70 -23.84
CA PRO A 195 -5.15 -15.07 -23.78
C PRO A 195 -3.62 -15.08 -23.72
N LEU A 196 -3.06 -15.43 -22.58
CA LEU A 196 -1.63 -15.41 -22.30
C LEU A 196 -1.13 -16.75 -21.84
N ASP A 197 0.13 -17.05 -22.22
CA ASP A 197 0.90 -18.14 -21.62
C ASP A 197 2.01 -17.54 -20.75
N GLY A 198 2.39 -18.22 -19.67
CA GLY A 198 3.48 -17.79 -18.82
C GLY A 198 3.17 -17.92 -17.34
N PHE A 199 3.98 -17.27 -16.52
CA PHE A 199 3.81 -17.26 -15.08
C PHE A 199 3.43 -15.85 -14.61
N ALA A 200 2.29 -15.70 -13.92
CA ALA A 200 1.66 -14.41 -13.62
C ALA A 200 2.62 -13.38 -13.01
N THR A 201 3.44 -13.78 -12.03
CA THR A 201 4.40 -12.89 -11.39
C THR A 201 5.41 -12.31 -12.38
N THR A 202 5.91 -13.14 -13.32
CA THR A 202 6.84 -12.72 -14.38
C THR A 202 6.13 -11.81 -15.38
N VAL A 203 4.94 -12.19 -15.84
CA VAL A 203 4.14 -11.41 -16.81
C VAL A 203 3.76 -10.04 -16.26
N PHE A 204 3.38 -9.93 -14.98
CA PHE A 204 3.10 -8.64 -14.35
C PHE A 204 4.34 -7.77 -14.22
N THR A 205 5.50 -8.38 -13.99
CA THR A 205 6.77 -7.64 -13.95
C THR A 205 7.15 -7.10 -15.32
N ASP A 206 6.99 -7.91 -16.39
CA ASP A 206 7.22 -7.50 -17.77
C ASP A 206 6.32 -6.32 -18.16
N GLU A 207 5.04 -6.41 -17.79
CA GLU A 207 4.09 -5.33 -18.06
C GLU A 207 4.39 -4.07 -17.24
N ALA A 208 4.86 -4.21 -15.98
CA ALA A 208 5.28 -3.09 -15.16
C ALA A 208 6.48 -2.35 -15.78
N ILE A 209 7.45 -3.09 -16.28
CA ILE A 209 8.59 -2.53 -17.02
C ILE A 209 8.09 -1.80 -18.27
N ALA A 210 7.27 -2.45 -19.10
CA ALA A 210 6.71 -1.86 -20.31
C ALA A 210 5.86 -0.60 -20.02
N PHE A 211 5.10 -0.57 -18.91
CA PHE A 211 4.37 0.62 -18.47
C PHE A 211 5.32 1.79 -18.21
N THR A 212 6.42 1.57 -17.47
CA THR A 212 7.38 2.64 -17.17
C THR A 212 8.09 3.17 -18.42
N GLU A 213 8.26 2.33 -19.44
CA GLU A 213 8.83 2.71 -20.74
C GLU A 213 7.83 3.53 -21.55
N ARG A 214 6.56 3.10 -21.64
CA ARG A 214 5.50 3.85 -22.35
C ARG A 214 5.30 5.25 -21.78
N HIS A 215 5.43 5.42 -20.47
CA HIS A 215 5.23 6.70 -19.78
C HIS A 215 6.55 7.41 -19.42
N ALA A 216 7.62 7.11 -20.16
CA ALA A 216 8.96 7.64 -19.88
C ALA A 216 9.06 9.17 -19.91
N ALA A 217 8.18 9.87 -20.62
CA ALA A 217 8.23 11.32 -20.82
C ALA A 217 7.45 12.14 -19.78
N GLN A 218 6.71 11.49 -18.86
CA GLN A 218 5.88 12.15 -17.86
C GLN A 218 5.93 11.42 -16.51
N PRO A 219 5.59 12.08 -15.39
CA PRO A 219 5.50 11.39 -14.11
C PRO A 219 4.38 10.35 -14.17
N TRP A 220 4.63 9.19 -13.55
CA TRP A 220 3.67 8.09 -13.52
C TRP A 220 3.47 7.57 -12.09
N PHE A 221 2.27 7.05 -11.86
CA PHE A 221 1.89 6.26 -10.71
C PHE A 221 1.58 4.84 -11.16
N LEU A 222 2.26 3.88 -10.57
CA LEU A 222 2.00 2.47 -10.80
C LEU A 222 1.63 1.77 -9.48
N TYR A 223 0.43 1.17 -9.43
CA TYR A 223 0.04 0.20 -8.43
C TYR A 223 0.32 -1.20 -8.97
N LEU A 224 1.42 -1.80 -8.52
CA LEU A 224 1.85 -3.16 -8.89
C LEU A 224 1.39 -4.12 -7.80
N ALA A 225 0.27 -4.78 -8.06
CA ALA A 225 -0.46 -5.64 -7.13
C ALA A 225 -0.20 -7.11 -7.49
N TYR A 226 0.90 -7.66 -7.00
CA TYR A 226 1.18 -9.09 -7.19
C TYR A 226 0.13 -9.96 -6.48
N ASN A 227 -0.21 -11.11 -7.09
CA ASN A 227 -0.92 -12.20 -6.42
C ASN A 227 0.04 -13.13 -5.64
N ALA A 228 1.35 -13.01 -5.83
CA ALA A 228 2.33 -13.73 -5.02
C ALA A 228 2.32 -13.13 -3.59
N VAL A 229 2.18 -13.92 -2.56
CA VAL A 229 2.34 -15.38 -2.47
C VAL A 229 1.02 -16.11 -2.09
N HIS A 230 -0.11 -15.61 -2.57
CA HIS A 230 -1.45 -16.15 -2.29
C HIS A 230 -1.63 -17.54 -2.95
N THR A 231 -2.62 -18.29 -2.48
CA THR A 231 -3.06 -19.53 -3.15
C THR A 231 -3.76 -19.24 -4.49
N PRO A 232 -3.76 -20.21 -5.45
CA PRO A 232 -3.18 -21.56 -5.37
C PRO A 232 -1.66 -21.55 -5.40
N LEU A 233 -1.01 -22.49 -4.69
CA LEU A 233 0.45 -22.58 -4.63
C LEU A 233 1.00 -23.27 -5.88
N GLU A 234 0.71 -22.74 -7.05
CA GLU A 234 1.26 -23.20 -8.33
C GLU A 234 2.70 -22.75 -8.48
N ILE A 235 3.54 -23.64 -8.93
CA ILE A 235 4.99 -23.46 -8.90
C ILE A 235 5.53 -23.42 -10.34
N ASP A 236 6.33 -22.40 -10.64
CA ASP A 236 7.23 -22.43 -11.78
C ASP A 236 8.33 -23.48 -11.50
N PRO A 237 8.46 -24.55 -12.32
CA PRO A 237 9.44 -25.60 -12.11
C PRO A 237 10.88 -25.09 -12.02
N ALA A 238 11.23 -24.04 -12.77
CA ALA A 238 12.57 -23.45 -12.75
C ALA A 238 12.88 -22.78 -11.41
N VAL A 239 11.87 -22.15 -10.79
CA VAL A 239 12.00 -21.51 -9.46
C VAL A 239 11.94 -22.55 -8.35
N ALA A 240 11.09 -23.57 -8.49
CA ALA A 240 10.93 -24.66 -7.50
C ALA A 240 12.24 -25.41 -7.20
N ALA A 241 13.09 -25.59 -8.20
CA ALA A 241 14.37 -26.24 -8.05
C ALA A 241 15.35 -25.50 -7.10
N ARG A 242 15.10 -24.22 -6.85
CA ARG A 242 15.90 -23.36 -5.97
C ARG A 242 15.49 -23.45 -4.50
N VAL A 243 14.31 -24.00 -4.20
CA VAL A 243 13.85 -24.19 -2.81
C VAL A 243 14.64 -25.34 -2.18
N PRO A 244 15.28 -25.13 -1.01
CA PRO A 244 16.12 -26.14 -0.36
C PRO A 244 15.39 -27.48 -0.18
N ALA A 245 16.09 -28.59 -0.40
CA ALA A 245 15.54 -29.94 -0.26
C ALA A 245 15.09 -30.24 1.19
N ALA A 246 15.66 -29.55 2.18
CA ALA A 246 15.27 -29.67 3.58
C ALA A 246 13.83 -29.22 3.86
N VAL A 247 13.25 -28.38 3.00
CA VAL A 247 11.82 -28.00 3.09
C VAL A 247 11.01 -29.12 2.45
N THR A 248 10.44 -30.01 3.27
CA THR A 248 9.74 -31.22 2.81
C THR A 248 8.22 -31.03 2.67
N ASP A 249 7.62 -30.06 3.36
CA ASP A 249 6.19 -29.76 3.23
C ASP A 249 5.89 -29.20 1.82
N PRO A 250 5.04 -29.86 1.01
CA PRO A 250 4.74 -29.40 -0.33
C PRO A 250 4.11 -28.02 -0.38
N ALA A 251 3.23 -27.67 0.57
CA ALA A 251 2.60 -26.35 0.63
C ALA A 251 3.65 -25.27 0.94
N ARG A 252 4.54 -25.51 1.91
CA ARG A 252 5.62 -24.58 2.23
C ARG A 252 6.59 -24.42 1.05
N ARG A 253 6.93 -25.51 0.37
CA ARG A 253 7.76 -25.46 -0.86
C ARG A 253 7.11 -24.60 -1.94
N GLY A 254 5.80 -24.75 -2.14
CA GLY A 254 5.04 -23.95 -3.09
C GLY A 254 5.08 -22.47 -2.76
N TYR A 255 4.81 -22.13 -1.50
CA TYR A 255 4.87 -20.77 -0.99
C TYR A 255 6.27 -20.14 -1.17
N LEU A 256 7.32 -20.85 -0.77
CA LEU A 256 8.70 -20.37 -0.90
C LEU A 256 9.14 -20.20 -2.37
N ALA A 257 8.66 -21.05 -3.27
CA ALA A 257 8.90 -20.88 -4.70
C ALA A 257 8.20 -19.61 -5.24
N LEU A 258 6.96 -19.33 -4.82
CA LEU A 258 6.27 -18.09 -5.17
C LEU A 258 7.00 -16.85 -4.62
N LEU A 259 7.53 -16.94 -3.40
CA LEU A 259 8.31 -15.86 -2.80
C LEU A 259 9.65 -15.62 -3.51
N LEU A 260 10.35 -16.68 -3.92
CA LEU A 260 11.56 -16.56 -4.77
C LEU A 260 11.24 -15.86 -6.10
N GLY A 261 10.13 -16.24 -6.75
CA GLY A 261 9.66 -15.61 -7.98
C GLY A 261 9.32 -14.13 -7.80
N LEU A 262 8.73 -13.77 -6.65
CA LEU A 262 8.48 -12.39 -6.29
C LEU A 262 9.80 -11.61 -6.08
N ASP A 263 10.74 -12.17 -5.34
CA ASP A 263 12.03 -11.53 -5.08
C ASP A 263 12.81 -11.30 -6.38
N ASP A 264 12.88 -12.30 -7.28
CA ASP A 264 13.48 -12.17 -8.62
C ASP A 264 12.81 -11.03 -9.43
N SER A 265 11.48 -10.94 -9.36
CA SER A 265 10.69 -9.92 -10.04
C SER A 265 11.02 -8.52 -9.54
N ILE A 266 11.17 -8.35 -8.23
CA ILE A 266 11.63 -7.09 -7.63
C ILE A 266 13.06 -6.77 -8.08
N GLY A 267 13.92 -7.77 -8.20
CA GLY A 267 15.27 -7.63 -8.72
C GLY A 267 15.29 -7.08 -10.15
N ARG A 268 14.47 -7.66 -11.03
CA ARG A 268 14.32 -7.22 -12.42
C ARG A 268 13.82 -5.78 -12.54
N LEU A 269 12.80 -5.44 -11.78
CA LEU A 269 12.23 -4.09 -11.78
C LEU A 269 13.23 -3.04 -11.28
N ARG A 270 13.96 -3.36 -10.20
CA ARG A 270 15.04 -2.49 -9.69
C ARG A 270 16.15 -2.28 -10.72
N ALA A 271 16.63 -3.36 -11.36
CA ALA A 271 17.63 -3.29 -12.40
C ALA A 271 17.18 -2.46 -13.60
N HIS A 272 15.88 -2.53 -13.97
CA HIS A 272 15.32 -1.70 -15.02
C HIS A 272 15.31 -0.21 -14.65
N LEU A 273 14.86 0.14 -13.42
CA LEU A 273 14.87 1.53 -12.95
C LEU A 273 16.30 2.11 -12.86
N GLU A 274 17.28 1.28 -12.50
CA GLU A 274 18.68 1.66 -12.49
C GLU A 274 19.22 1.89 -13.91
N LYS A 275 19.01 0.94 -14.82
CA LYS A 275 19.41 1.03 -16.25
C LYS A 275 18.83 2.26 -16.92
N THR A 276 17.60 2.64 -16.58
CA THR A 276 16.91 3.82 -17.14
C THR A 276 17.16 5.11 -16.35
N SER A 277 18.06 5.09 -15.36
CA SER A 277 18.41 6.22 -14.49
C SER A 277 17.22 6.82 -13.72
N ARG A 278 16.16 6.03 -13.47
CA ARG A 278 14.92 6.47 -12.79
C ARG A 278 14.87 6.18 -11.30
N THR A 279 15.86 5.48 -10.77
CA THR A 279 15.90 5.07 -9.35
C THR A 279 15.78 6.27 -8.40
N LYS A 280 16.48 7.38 -8.69
CA LYS A 280 16.45 8.61 -7.86
C LYS A 280 15.15 9.41 -8.02
N ASP A 281 14.44 9.20 -9.11
CA ASP A 281 13.22 9.91 -9.46
C ASP A 281 11.97 9.08 -9.11
N THR A 282 12.10 7.99 -8.37
CA THR A 282 10.99 7.09 -8.05
C THR A 282 10.87 6.88 -6.54
N LEU A 283 9.73 7.28 -5.98
CA LEU A 283 9.29 6.86 -4.65
C LEU A 283 8.69 5.45 -4.77
N ILE A 284 9.27 4.49 -4.07
CA ILE A 284 8.78 3.11 -4.02
C ILE A 284 8.27 2.84 -2.60
N VAL A 285 7.03 2.36 -2.50
CA VAL A 285 6.43 1.84 -1.26
C VAL A 285 6.11 0.37 -1.47
N PHE A 286 6.52 -0.48 -0.55
CA PHE A 286 6.22 -1.90 -0.54
C PHE A 286 5.51 -2.29 0.76
N PHE A 287 4.45 -3.10 0.66
CA PHE A 287 3.81 -3.75 1.82
C PHE A 287 3.04 -5.01 1.40
N SER A 288 2.69 -5.87 2.38
CA SER A 288 1.69 -6.92 2.18
C SER A 288 0.30 -6.41 2.50
N ASP A 289 -0.72 -6.87 1.78
CA ASP A 289 -2.11 -6.41 2.02
C ASP A 289 -2.73 -6.93 3.32
N ASN A 290 -2.22 -8.01 3.87
CA ASN A 290 -2.51 -8.55 5.21
C ASN A 290 -1.37 -9.50 5.62
N GLY A 291 -1.44 -10.01 6.83
CA GLY A 291 -0.50 -11.04 7.29
C GLY A 291 -0.65 -12.37 6.55
N GLY A 292 0.36 -13.21 6.60
CA GLY A 292 0.35 -14.53 5.99
C GLY A 292 -0.79 -15.40 6.53
N ALA A 293 -1.33 -16.28 5.69
CA ALA A 293 -2.37 -17.25 6.04
C ALA A 293 -1.71 -18.55 6.55
N GLY A 294 -1.11 -18.49 7.75
CA GLY A 294 -0.24 -19.54 8.29
C GLY A 294 -0.96 -20.75 8.88
N ARG A 295 -2.28 -20.70 9.13
CA ARG A 295 -3.02 -21.73 9.87
C ARG A 295 -4.15 -22.37 9.08
N LYS A 296 -4.31 -23.69 9.29
CA LYS A 296 -5.54 -24.40 8.95
C LYS A 296 -6.54 -24.23 10.11
N PRO A 297 -7.87 -24.22 9.88
CA PRO A 297 -8.56 -24.57 8.63
C PRO A 297 -8.91 -23.38 7.71
N PHE A 298 -8.10 -22.34 7.71
CA PHE A 298 -8.36 -21.20 6.83
C PHE A 298 -8.34 -21.64 5.36
N PHE A 299 -9.35 -21.29 4.56
CA PHE A 299 -9.47 -21.78 3.18
C PHE A 299 -8.35 -21.25 2.26
N ALA A 300 -7.75 -20.12 2.61
CA ALA A 300 -6.63 -19.52 1.89
C ALA A 300 -5.26 -19.84 2.52
N TYR A 301 -5.14 -20.98 3.21
CA TYR A 301 -3.90 -21.41 3.84
C TYR A 301 -2.74 -21.45 2.87
N ASN A 302 -1.73 -20.61 3.11
CA ASN A 302 -0.56 -20.51 2.25
C ASN A 302 0.77 -20.80 2.98
N THR A 303 0.74 -21.18 4.24
CA THR A 303 1.93 -21.42 5.08
C THR A 303 2.79 -20.21 5.43
N GLY A 304 2.32 -18.99 5.21
CA GLY A 304 3.02 -17.76 5.59
C GLY A 304 3.34 -17.72 7.08
N VAL A 305 4.52 -17.20 7.44
CA VAL A 305 5.01 -17.14 8.82
C VAL A 305 5.01 -15.71 9.32
N ASN A 306 4.23 -15.45 10.39
CA ASN A 306 4.06 -14.11 10.95
C ASN A 306 4.90 -13.86 12.21
N THR A 307 5.73 -14.82 12.66
CA THR A 307 6.54 -14.66 13.89
C THR A 307 7.36 -13.36 13.86
N PRO A 308 7.57 -12.70 15.02
CA PRO A 308 7.16 -13.10 16.37
C PRO A 308 5.68 -12.81 16.67
N PHE A 309 4.91 -12.31 15.72
CA PHE A 309 3.55 -11.86 15.88
C PHE A 309 2.57 -13.03 15.94
N ARG A 310 1.63 -12.95 16.89
CA ARG A 310 0.53 -13.89 17.01
C ARG A 310 -0.56 -13.59 16.00
N GLY A 311 -1.25 -14.64 15.55
CA GLY A 311 -2.36 -14.53 14.63
C GLY A 311 -1.95 -14.57 13.16
N ASP A 312 -2.96 -14.57 12.32
CA ASP A 312 -2.84 -14.77 10.88
C ASP A 312 -3.87 -13.92 10.14
N LYS A 313 -3.84 -13.96 8.81
CA LYS A 313 -4.89 -13.41 7.94
C LYS A 313 -6.29 -13.66 8.52
N GLY A 314 -7.12 -12.63 8.57
CA GLY A 314 -8.47 -12.69 9.12
C GLY A 314 -8.54 -12.35 10.63
N GLN A 315 -7.43 -12.11 11.32
CA GLN A 315 -7.40 -11.76 12.73
C GLN A 315 -6.82 -10.35 12.96
N VAL A 316 -7.41 -9.59 13.90
CA VAL A 316 -6.93 -8.26 14.29
C VAL A 316 -5.73 -8.31 15.26
N LEU A 317 -5.19 -9.50 15.52
CA LEU A 317 -3.90 -9.68 16.19
C LEU A 317 -2.75 -9.21 15.31
N GLU A 318 -1.57 -8.95 15.90
CA GLU A 318 -0.42 -8.40 15.18
C GLU A 318 -0.09 -9.18 13.90
N GLY A 319 -0.10 -10.52 13.95
CA GLY A 319 0.19 -11.37 12.80
C GLY A 319 -0.78 -11.25 11.63
N GLY A 320 -1.98 -10.71 11.83
CA GLY A 320 -2.94 -10.47 10.74
C GLY A 320 -2.86 -9.07 10.14
N ILE A 321 -2.34 -8.09 10.88
CA ILE A 321 -2.39 -6.66 10.50
C ILE A 321 -1.03 -5.96 10.43
N ARG A 322 0.01 -6.47 11.11
CA ARG A 322 1.37 -5.94 11.04
C ARG A 322 2.17 -6.71 10.01
N VAL A 323 2.58 -6.01 8.96
CA VAL A 323 3.07 -6.62 7.71
C VAL A 323 4.47 -6.12 7.35
N PRO A 324 5.21 -6.82 6.47
CA PRO A 324 6.38 -6.24 5.84
C PRO A 324 6.02 -4.92 5.17
N PHE A 325 6.68 -3.81 5.61
CA PHE A 325 6.38 -2.48 5.12
C PHE A 325 7.66 -1.65 5.05
N PHE A 326 7.96 -1.07 3.89
CA PHE A 326 9.11 -0.18 3.70
C PHE A 326 8.88 0.82 2.57
N ALA A 327 9.61 1.93 2.63
CA ALA A 327 9.58 2.97 1.61
C ALA A 327 11.01 3.39 1.25
N THR A 328 11.27 3.57 -0.04
CA THR A 328 12.56 4.04 -0.55
C THR A 328 12.38 5.12 -1.60
N TRP A 329 13.24 6.13 -1.52
CA TRP A 329 13.38 7.18 -2.52
C TRP A 329 14.83 7.66 -2.48
N PRO A 330 15.73 7.01 -3.23
CA PRO A 330 17.16 7.30 -3.17
C PRO A 330 17.47 8.77 -3.41
N GLY A 331 18.27 9.35 -2.53
CA GLY A 331 18.60 10.79 -2.55
C GLY A 331 17.58 11.69 -1.84
N ARG A 332 16.44 11.17 -1.39
CA ARG A 332 15.43 11.88 -0.60
C ARG A 332 15.19 11.22 0.75
N ILE A 333 15.01 9.91 0.77
CA ILE A 333 14.88 9.11 2.00
C ILE A 333 16.24 8.49 2.29
N PRO A 334 16.83 8.72 3.48
CA PRO A 334 18.09 8.10 3.86
C PRO A 334 18.00 6.58 3.86
N ALA A 335 19.03 5.92 3.31
CA ALA A 335 19.11 4.47 3.29
C ALA A 335 19.42 3.89 4.69
N GLY A 336 19.02 2.63 4.90
CA GLY A 336 19.33 1.85 6.12
C GLY A 336 18.56 2.29 7.37
N ARG A 337 17.51 3.10 7.23
CA ARG A 337 16.73 3.58 8.38
C ARG A 337 15.72 2.53 8.86
N THR A 338 15.52 2.56 10.16
CA THR A 338 14.39 1.90 10.83
C THR A 338 13.50 2.98 11.44
N PHE A 339 12.19 2.83 11.30
CA PHE A 339 11.18 3.73 11.88
C PHE A 339 10.21 2.90 12.72
N ASP A 340 10.19 3.15 14.03
CA ASP A 340 9.51 2.27 15.00
C ASP A 340 8.10 2.73 15.38
N HIS A 341 7.75 4.01 15.11
CA HIS A 341 6.39 4.48 15.34
C HIS A 341 5.39 3.80 14.42
N PRO A 342 4.16 3.55 14.90
CA PRO A 342 3.10 2.98 14.08
C PRO A 342 2.80 3.82 12.84
N VAL A 343 2.80 3.18 11.68
CA VAL A 343 2.31 3.69 10.39
C VAL A 343 1.30 2.72 9.82
N ILE A 344 0.43 3.18 8.94
CA ILE A 344 -0.62 2.37 8.36
C ILE A 344 -0.71 2.58 6.84
N ALA A 345 -1.15 1.58 6.08
CA ALA A 345 -1.26 1.67 4.62
C ALA A 345 -2.14 2.84 4.13
N LEU A 346 -3.02 3.38 5.00
CA LEU A 346 -3.78 4.60 4.73
C LEU A 346 -2.88 5.82 4.46
N ASP A 347 -1.66 5.83 5.01
CA ASP A 347 -0.69 6.91 4.90
C ASP A 347 -0.08 7.02 3.50
N VAL A 348 -0.20 5.95 2.69
CA VAL A 348 0.40 5.90 1.36
C VAL A 348 -0.21 6.97 0.45
N LEU A 349 -1.54 7.14 0.46
CA LEU A 349 -2.21 8.15 -0.38
C LEU A 349 -1.74 9.58 -0.06
N PRO A 350 -1.86 10.11 1.18
CA PRO A 350 -1.41 11.48 1.45
C PRO A 350 0.10 11.65 1.27
N THR A 351 0.91 10.61 1.51
CA THR A 351 2.36 10.64 1.27
C THR A 351 2.69 10.73 -0.22
N ALA A 352 1.99 9.96 -1.06
CA ALA A 352 2.15 10.01 -2.50
C ALA A 352 1.74 11.37 -3.07
N LEU A 353 0.63 11.95 -2.60
CA LEU A 353 0.19 13.28 -3.01
C LEU A 353 1.19 14.36 -2.59
N ALA A 354 1.72 14.30 -1.38
CA ALA A 354 2.78 15.21 -0.92
C ALA A 354 4.04 15.09 -1.77
N ALA A 355 4.48 13.86 -2.11
CA ALA A 355 5.61 13.62 -3.01
C ALA A 355 5.36 14.20 -4.41
N ALA A 356 4.13 14.12 -4.90
CA ALA A 356 3.71 14.69 -6.18
C ALA A 356 3.57 16.22 -6.16
N GLY A 357 3.64 16.87 -5.00
CA GLY A 357 3.31 18.29 -4.84
C GLY A 357 1.83 18.58 -5.09
N ALA A 358 0.96 17.58 -4.94
CA ALA A 358 -0.47 17.68 -5.16
C ALA A 358 -1.21 18.00 -3.84
N PRO A 359 -2.38 18.64 -3.90
CA PRO A 359 -3.19 18.90 -2.72
C PRO A 359 -3.61 17.60 -2.02
N ILE A 360 -3.46 17.56 -0.70
CA ILE A 360 -3.96 16.46 0.13
C ILE A 360 -5.41 16.77 0.52
N PRO A 361 -6.39 15.91 0.16
CA PRO A 361 -7.78 16.12 0.52
C PRO A 361 -7.99 16.14 2.03
N ALA A 362 -8.94 16.94 2.50
CA ALA A 362 -9.41 16.83 3.87
C ALA A 362 -10.19 15.53 4.10
N GLY A 363 -10.24 15.06 5.35
CA GLY A 363 -11.03 13.90 5.75
C GLY A 363 -10.39 12.55 5.49
N LEU A 364 -9.11 12.53 5.11
CA LEU A 364 -8.31 11.29 5.12
C LEU A 364 -8.04 10.87 6.57
N ASP A 365 -7.89 9.55 6.78
CA ASP A 365 -7.42 8.99 8.05
C ASP A 365 -5.91 8.76 8.03
N GLY A 366 -5.35 8.53 6.86
CA GLY A 366 -3.92 8.48 6.63
C GLY A 366 -3.27 9.86 6.77
N VAL A 367 -1.99 9.87 7.13
CA VAL A 367 -1.17 11.08 7.28
C VAL A 367 0.00 11.08 6.30
N ASN A 368 0.51 12.27 5.99
CA ASN A 368 1.71 12.40 5.16
C ASN A 368 2.96 11.99 5.94
N LEU A 369 3.62 10.92 5.51
CA LEU A 369 4.84 10.41 6.13
C LEU A 369 6.13 11.09 5.63
N LEU A 370 6.12 11.89 4.56
CA LEU A 370 7.35 12.49 4.02
C LEU A 370 8.16 13.26 5.07
N PRO A 371 7.58 14.09 5.96
CA PRO A 371 8.36 14.79 6.98
C PRO A 371 9.12 13.82 7.91
N HIS A 372 8.55 12.64 8.17
CA HIS A 372 9.17 11.60 8.98
C HIS A 372 10.25 10.81 8.22
N LEU A 373 10.11 10.71 6.90
CA LEU A 373 11.00 9.91 6.05
C LEU A 373 12.24 10.67 5.60
N VAL A 374 12.10 11.96 5.25
CA VAL A 374 13.20 12.74 4.68
C VAL A 374 14.08 13.44 5.73
N SER A 375 13.60 13.59 6.97
CA SER A 375 14.39 14.21 8.05
C SER A 375 15.56 13.33 8.46
N ALA A 376 16.75 13.90 8.48
CA ALA A 376 17.97 13.19 8.89
C ALA A 376 18.24 13.22 10.40
N THR A 377 17.62 14.12 11.18
CA THR A 377 18.14 14.47 12.50
C THR A 377 17.20 14.28 13.68
N SER A 378 15.97 14.62 13.63
CA SER A 378 15.03 14.37 14.74
C SER A 378 13.74 13.82 14.22
N LEU A 379 13.28 12.75 14.83
CA LEU A 379 11.98 12.20 14.50
C LEU A 379 10.92 13.17 15.01
N PRO A 380 10.01 13.67 14.14
CA PRO A 380 8.80 14.32 14.59
C PRO A 380 8.03 13.41 15.56
N ALA A 381 7.05 13.96 16.28
CA ALA A 381 6.12 13.17 17.08
C ALA A 381 5.53 12.00 16.25
N ALA A 382 5.05 10.95 16.92
CA ALA A 382 4.43 9.82 16.27
C ALA A 382 3.38 10.27 15.25
N PRO A 383 3.31 9.68 14.05
CA PRO A 383 2.34 10.08 13.01
C PRO A 383 0.90 9.95 13.46
N HIS A 384 0.60 8.91 14.25
CA HIS A 384 -0.72 8.59 14.77
C HIS A 384 -0.72 8.53 16.28
N ALA A 385 -1.75 9.11 16.92
CA ALA A 385 -2.01 8.91 18.35
C ALA A 385 -2.58 7.51 18.59
N ASP A 386 -3.58 7.12 17.80
CA ASP A 386 -4.25 5.84 17.85
C ASP A 386 -4.40 5.24 16.45
N LEU A 387 -4.34 3.90 16.36
CA LEU A 387 -4.76 3.14 15.19
C LEU A 387 -5.90 2.19 15.59
N PHE A 388 -6.85 1.97 14.69
CA PHE A 388 -8.07 1.22 14.97
C PHE A 388 -8.32 0.12 13.94
N TRP A 389 -8.96 -0.97 14.38
CA TRP A 389 -9.38 -2.06 13.50
C TRP A 389 -10.77 -2.56 13.89
N ARG A 390 -11.56 -2.90 12.86
CA ARG A 390 -12.81 -3.65 12.95
C ARG A 390 -12.87 -4.65 11.81
N PHE A 391 -13.17 -5.90 12.09
CA PHE A 391 -13.38 -6.94 11.10
C PHE A 391 -14.40 -7.96 11.63
N GLY A 392 -15.65 -7.84 11.18
CA GLY A 392 -16.77 -8.58 11.76
C GLY A 392 -16.89 -8.31 13.26
N PRO A 393 -16.90 -9.36 14.12
CA PRO A 393 -16.96 -9.18 15.57
C PRO A 393 -15.63 -8.74 16.19
N GLN A 394 -14.54 -8.78 15.43
CA GLN A 394 -13.21 -8.47 15.96
C GLN A 394 -12.95 -6.96 15.97
N ARG A 395 -12.25 -6.51 16.99
CA ARG A 395 -11.95 -5.10 17.21
C ARG A 395 -10.60 -4.91 17.89
N ALA A 396 -9.88 -3.87 17.52
CA ALA A 396 -8.64 -3.51 18.19
C ALA A 396 -8.37 -2.00 18.11
N VAL A 397 -7.59 -1.52 19.09
CA VAL A 397 -7.01 -0.18 19.11
C VAL A 397 -5.58 -0.28 19.61
N ARG A 398 -4.67 0.45 18.95
CA ARG A 398 -3.28 0.61 19.38
C ARG A 398 -3.00 2.06 19.73
N ARG A 399 -2.43 2.29 20.92
CA ARG A 399 -1.88 3.58 21.37
C ARG A 399 -0.46 3.41 21.85
N GLY A 400 0.50 3.98 21.11
CA GLY A 400 1.92 3.80 21.42
C GLY A 400 2.31 2.32 21.49
N GLN A 401 2.77 1.85 22.65
CA GLN A 401 3.09 0.43 22.90
C GLN A 401 1.89 -0.43 23.29
N TRP A 402 0.78 0.18 23.70
CA TRP A 402 -0.38 -0.55 24.19
C TRP A 402 -1.33 -0.93 23.07
N LYS A 403 -1.79 -2.17 23.08
CA LYS A 403 -2.86 -2.64 22.19
C LYS A 403 -3.94 -3.32 22.99
N LEU A 404 -5.18 -2.88 22.78
CA LEU A 404 -6.38 -3.51 23.29
C LEU A 404 -7.06 -4.22 22.11
N ALA A 405 -7.28 -5.52 22.22
CA ALA A 405 -7.88 -6.32 21.15
C ALA A 405 -8.93 -7.29 21.70
N ASP A 406 -9.99 -7.45 20.91
CA ASP A 406 -11.02 -8.48 21.08
C ASP A 406 -11.08 -9.25 19.75
N TRP A 407 -10.50 -10.43 19.76
CA TRP A 407 -10.19 -11.21 18.56
C TRP A 407 -10.91 -12.56 18.55
N ARG A 408 -11.01 -13.16 17.37
CA ARG A 408 -11.66 -14.45 17.21
C ARG A 408 -10.63 -15.58 17.15
N ASP A 409 -10.84 -16.58 17.99
CA ASP A 409 -10.20 -17.89 17.84
C ASP A 409 -11.00 -18.71 16.82
N PHE A 410 -10.39 -18.97 15.66
CA PHE A 410 -11.05 -19.72 14.59
C PHE A 410 -11.18 -21.21 14.88
N GLU A 411 -10.27 -21.79 15.68
CA GLU A 411 -10.33 -23.20 16.07
C GLU A 411 -11.38 -23.42 17.16
N ALA A 412 -11.30 -22.65 18.24
CA ALA A 412 -12.27 -22.71 19.34
C ALA A 412 -13.62 -22.08 18.95
N LYS A 413 -13.69 -21.31 17.87
CA LYS A 413 -14.87 -20.54 17.43
C LYS A 413 -15.40 -19.57 18.49
N THR A 414 -14.51 -19.05 19.33
CA THR A 414 -14.83 -18.14 20.44
C THR A 414 -14.31 -16.74 20.19
N GLN A 415 -14.94 -15.76 20.85
CA GLN A 415 -14.47 -14.39 20.94
C GLN A 415 -13.72 -14.22 22.28
N SER A 416 -12.56 -13.53 22.24
CA SER A 416 -11.70 -13.43 23.43
C SER A 416 -12.24 -12.48 24.51
N GLY A 417 -13.08 -11.52 24.13
CA GLY A 417 -13.29 -10.33 24.93
C GLY A 417 -12.06 -9.39 24.85
N TRP A 418 -12.14 -8.23 25.49
CA TRP A 418 -11.04 -7.28 25.51
C TRP A 418 -9.82 -7.83 26.27
N GLN A 419 -8.68 -7.90 25.61
CA GLN A 419 -7.36 -8.24 26.17
C GLN A 419 -6.40 -7.10 25.90
N LEU A 420 -5.54 -6.78 26.86
CA LEU A 420 -4.56 -5.67 26.78
C LEU A 420 -3.14 -6.23 26.69
N PHE A 421 -2.38 -5.74 25.72
CA PHE A 421 -1.00 -6.17 25.47
C PHE A 421 -0.04 -4.98 25.46
N ASP A 422 1.16 -5.18 26.01
CA ASP A 422 2.31 -4.28 25.87
C ASP A 422 3.20 -4.80 24.72
N LEU A 423 3.04 -4.24 23.52
CA LEU A 423 3.75 -4.68 22.32
C LEU A 423 5.26 -4.37 22.32
N ALA A 424 5.74 -3.52 23.24
CA ALA A 424 7.17 -3.28 23.39
C ALA A 424 7.86 -4.45 24.12
N ALA A 425 7.19 -5.02 25.12
CA ALA A 425 7.69 -6.15 25.88
C ALA A 425 7.22 -7.51 25.33
N ASP A 426 6.05 -7.54 24.72
CA ASP A 426 5.37 -8.75 24.24
C ASP A 426 4.74 -8.51 22.84
N PRO A 427 5.55 -8.44 21.79
CA PRO A 427 5.04 -8.29 20.42
C PRO A 427 4.21 -9.49 19.94
N GLY A 428 4.30 -10.62 20.64
CA GLY A 428 3.55 -11.84 20.34
C GLY A 428 2.17 -11.91 21.01
N GLU A 429 1.74 -10.87 21.74
CA GLU A 429 0.40 -10.80 22.37
C GLU A 429 0.07 -12.05 23.22
N SER A 430 1.08 -12.54 23.96
CA SER A 430 0.97 -13.78 24.73
C SER A 430 0.44 -13.56 26.14
N ARG A 431 0.62 -12.35 26.70
CA ARG A 431 0.31 -12.00 28.07
C ARG A 431 -0.78 -10.93 28.14
N ASP A 432 -1.98 -11.31 28.56
CA ASP A 432 -3.06 -10.37 28.83
C ASP A 432 -2.80 -9.58 30.13
N LEU A 433 -2.77 -8.26 30.02
CA LEU A 433 -2.57 -7.31 31.12
C LEU A 433 -3.86 -6.56 31.53
N ALA A 434 -5.01 -6.91 30.96
CA ALA A 434 -6.27 -6.18 31.16
C ALA A 434 -6.66 -6.05 32.66
N ALA A 435 -6.52 -7.13 33.43
CA ALA A 435 -6.79 -7.11 34.85
C ALA A 435 -5.85 -6.21 35.65
N GLN A 436 -4.62 -5.99 35.19
CA GLN A 436 -3.61 -5.15 35.83
C GLN A 436 -3.78 -3.67 35.53
N HIS A 437 -4.41 -3.33 34.38
CA HIS A 437 -4.56 -1.96 33.88
C HIS A 437 -6.03 -1.62 33.53
N PRO A 438 -7.00 -1.77 34.45
CA PRO A 438 -8.42 -1.61 34.14
C PRO A 438 -8.80 -0.18 33.72
N ALA A 439 -8.05 0.83 34.16
CA ALA A 439 -8.27 2.22 33.72
C ALA A 439 -7.90 2.40 32.25
N LEU A 440 -6.76 1.85 31.82
CA LEU A 440 -6.32 1.92 30.42
C LEU A 440 -7.24 1.13 29.48
N VAL A 441 -7.74 -0.03 29.94
CA VAL A 441 -8.76 -0.80 29.18
C VAL A 441 -10.00 0.06 28.94
N ARG A 442 -10.53 0.74 29.96
CA ARG A 442 -11.68 1.65 29.80
C ARG A 442 -11.40 2.80 28.86
N GLU A 443 -10.22 3.41 28.95
CA GLU A 443 -9.83 4.52 28.10
C GLU A 443 -9.73 4.09 26.63
N LEU A 444 -9.02 2.99 26.33
CA LEU A 444 -8.81 2.50 24.98
C LEU A 444 -10.11 1.96 24.36
N SER A 445 -10.94 1.24 25.15
CA SER A 445 -12.24 0.78 24.66
C SER A 445 -13.17 1.97 24.35
N ALA A 446 -13.19 3.02 25.18
CA ALA A 446 -13.95 4.24 24.90
C ALA A 446 -13.43 4.97 23.64
N ALA A 447 -12.12 5.00 23.41
CA ALA A 447 -11.53 5.55 22.19
C ALA A 447 -11.98 4.76 20.95
N TRP A 448 -11.98 3.42 21.04
CA TRP A 448 -12.46 2.56 19.96
C TRP A 448 -13.97 2.78 19.69
N GLU A 449 -14.81 2.82 20.71
CA GLU A 449 -16.25 3.06 20.56
C GLU A 449 -16.53 4.43 19.91
N LYS A 450 -15.80 5.47 20.31
CA LYS A 450 -15.90 6.79 19.70
C LYS A 450 -15.53 6.77 18.22
N TRP A 451 -14.43 6.09 17.85
CA TRP A 451 -14.03 5.92 16.45
C TRP A 451 -15.08 5.09 15.68
N ASN A 452 -15.57 4.01 16.28
CA ASN A 452 -16.54 3.12 15.66
C ASN A 452 -17.90 3.79 15.39
N ALA A 453 -18.30 4.73 16.22
CA ALA A 453 -19.53 5.51 16.03
C ALA A 453 -19.54 6.35 14.74
N ALA A 454 -18.37 6.65 14.17
CA ALA A 454 -18.22 7.33 12.88
C ALA A 454 -18.20 6.37 11.67
N ASN A 455 -18.22 5.06 11.92
CA ASN A 455 -18.22 4.03 10.87
C ASN A 455 -19.66 3.62 10.53
N THR A 456 -19.81 3.02 9.35
CA THR A 456 -21.09 2.45 8.92
C THR A 456 -21.07 0.92 9.05
N SER A 457 -22.25 0.31 9.01
CA SER A 457 -22.37 -1.14 8.94
C SER A 457 -21.83 -1.65 7.59
N PRO A 458 -21.34 -2.90 7.52
CA PRO A 458 -20.93 -3.49 6.25
C PRO A 458 -22.05 -3.43 5.21
N VAL A 459 -21.74 -3.05 3.97
CA VAL A 459 -22.75 -2.97 2.89
C VAL A 459 -23.09 -4.34 2.28
N TRP A 460 -22.30 -5.36 2.57
CA TRP A 460 -22.58 -6.77 2.29
C TRP A 460 -22.10 -7.66 3.43
N ARG A 461 -22.58 -8.91 3.42
CA ARG A 461 -22.19 -9.90 4.45
C ARG A 461 -20.83 -10.48 4.12
N GLY A 462 -20.07 -10.77 5.16
CA GLY A 462 -18.93 -11.68 5.07
C GLY A 462 -19.36 -13.11 4.85
N THR A 463 -18.41 -13.96 4.46
CA THR A 463 -18.58 -15.41 4.54
C THR A 463 -18.76 -15.83 6.00
N PRO A 464 -19.26 -17.04 6.30
CA PRO A 464 -19.37 -17.54 7.68
C PRO A 464 -18.05 -17.53 8.46
N ASN A 465 -16.90 -17.53 7.77
CA ASN A 465 -15.60 -17.40 8.39
C ASN A 465 -15.23 -15.94 8.72
N GLU A 466 -15.67 -14.99 7.90
CA GLU A 466 -15.42 -13.56 8.08
C GLU A 466 -16.42 -12.93 9.06
N ASP A 467 -17.69 -13.30 8.94
CA ASP A 467 -18.80 -12.81 9.77
C ASP A 467 -19.67 -13.97 10.29
N PRO A 468 -19.21 -14.72 11.27
CA PRO A 468 -19.96 -15.85 11.81
C PRO A 468 -21.26 -15.47 12.53
N ALA A 469 -21.42 -14.22 12.93
CA ALA A 469 -22.66 -13.71 13.53
C ALA A 469 -23.74 -13.42 12.49
N GLY A 470 -23.36 -13.36 11.20
CA GLY A 470 -24.28 -13.09 10.09
C GLY A 470 -25.00 -11.75 10.23
N ASN A 471 -24.29 -10.71 10.70
CA ASN A 471 -24.87 -9.38 10.86
C ASN A 471 -25.55 -8.95 9.54
N PRO A 472 -26.80 -8.45 9.58
CA PRO A 472 -27.45 -8.00 8.37
C PRO A 472 -26.66 -6.84 7.74
N PRO A 473 -26.53 -6.79 6.40
CA PRO A 473 -25.91 -5.66 5.74
C PRO A 473 -26.65 -4.38 6.11
N GLY A 474 -25.89 -3.30 6.33
CA GLY A 474 -26.47 -1.98 6.54
C GLY A 474 -27.30 -1.55 5.33
N ASP A 475 -28.39 -0.79 5.55
CA ASP A 475 -29.17 -0.23 4.43
C ASP A 475 -28.30 0.75 3.62
N PRO A 476 -28.03 0.49 2.32
CA PRO A 476 -27.23 1.38 1.48
C PRO A 476 -27.82 2.79 1.35
N LYS A 477 -29.10 2.96 1.69
CA LYS A 477 -29.79 4.26 1.66
C LYS A 477 -29.56 5.09 2.92
N ALA A 478 -29.14 4.48 4.02
CA ALA A 478 -28.88 5.20 5.28
C ALA A 478 -27.63 6.10 5.22
N SER A 479 -26.65 5.77 4.36
CA SER A 479 -25.42 6.56 4.19
C SER A 479 -25.61 7.88 3.43
N LYS A 480 -26.78 8.12 2.81
CA LYS A 480 -27.09 9.36 2.07
C LYS A 480 -27.76 10.45 2.92
N LYS A 481 -27.96 10.23 4.22
CA LYS A 481 -28.65 11.17 5.12
C LYS A 481 -27.75 11.77 6.21
N LYS A 482 -26.44 11.75 6.06
CA LYS A 482 -25.54 12.48 6.97
C LYS A 482 -24.60 13.40 6.21
#